data_31e9fbdb5134941b3ac856bdf4e4246d
#
_entry.id   31e9fbdb5134941b3ac856bdf4e4246d
#
_cell.length_a   1.000
_cell.length_b   1.000
_cell.length_c   1.000
_cell.angle_alpha   90.00
_cell.angle_beta   90.00
_cell.angle_gamma   90.00
#
_symmetry.space_group_name_H-M   'P 1'
#
loop_
_entity.id
_entity.type
_entity.pdbx_description
1 polymer ?
#
loop_
_entity_poly.entity_id
_entity_poly.type
_entity_poly.pdbx_seq_one_letter_code
_entity_poly.pdbx_strand_id
1 'polypeptide(L)'
;MEVQQSASTAAGAGAGGNGGLPPFERIIADFGPLISRIAMSYEADPSLREDLTQQIFLAVWQALPSFRADSSLKTFIARVAQNRSISFVTKQVRQPRLAELPEKLEADTLNPEESAIEVNEREMLLEATRRLPLPQRQVIILVLEGFSYPEIADMLEIAPNALALRLSRAKTALKSILEQTQ
;
A
#
# COMPACT_ATOMS: atom_id res chain seq x y z
N MET A 1 -41.00 -33.56 -32.23
CA MET A 1 -41.86 -32.60 -31.51
C MET A 1 -41.06 -32.24 -30.29
N GLU A 2 -40.30 -31.22 -30.42
CA GLU A 2 -40.52 -29.85 -29.97
C GLU A 2 -40.84 -29.86 -28.49
N VAL A 3 -40.05 -29.18 -27.66
CA VAL A 3 -40.19 -27.75 -27.48
C VAL A 3 -39.10 -27.22 -26.54
N GLN A 4 -38.37 -26.24 -26.97
CA GLN A 4 -38.32 -24.88 -26.43
C GLN A 4 -37.77 -24.74 -25.01
N GLN A 5 -36.57 -24.28 -24.86
CA GLN A 5 -36.14 -22.86 -24.84
C GLN A 5 -36.98 -21.99 -23.91
N SER A 6 -36.35 -21.62 -22.86
CA SER A 6 -36.64 -20.34 -22.22
C SER A 6 -35.35 -19.72 -21.72
N ALA A 7 -34.93 -18.71 -22.43
CA ALA A 7 -33.93 -17.76 -22.02
C ALA A 7 -34.44 -17.01 -20.80
N SER A 8 -33.64 -16.84 -19.80
CA SER A 8 -33.84 -15.84 -18.75
C SER A 8 -32.77 -14.78 -18.83
N THR A 9 -33.18 -13.71 -19.38
CA THR A 9 -32.62 -12.38 -19.35
C THR A 9 -32.40 -11.93 -17.92
N ALA A 10 -31.19 -11.69 -17.54
CA ALA A 10 -30.88 -10.82 -16.43
C ALA A 10 -30.11 -9.61 -16.94
N ALA A 11 -30.89 -8.64 -17.39
CA ALA A 11 -30.43 -7.29 -17.56
C ALA A 11 -30.47 -6.60 -16.19
N GLY A 12 -29.41 -5.96 -15.85
CA GLY A 12 -29.26 -5.12 -14.68
C GLY A 12 -28.12 -4.17 -14.88
N ALA A 13 -28.30 -3.28 -15.85
CA ALA A 13 -27.38 -2.20 -16.15
C ALA A 13 -27.29 -1.22 -15.01
N GLY A 14 -26.10 -0.95 -14.54
CA GLY A 14 -25.69 0.24 -13.83
C GLY A 14 -24.52 0.84 -14.59
N ALA A 15 -24.78 1.42 -15.76
CA ALA A 15 -23.80 2.16 -16.51
C ALA A 15 -23.62 3.54 -15.88
N GLY A 16 -22.63 3.68 -15.00
CA GLY A 16 -22.02 4.95 -14.63
C GLY A 16 -20.67 5.05 -15.34
N GLY A 17 -20.59 5.88 -16.37
CA GLY A 17 -19.45 5.96 -17.26
C GLY A 17 -18.16 6.39 -16.57
N ASN A 18 -17.18 5.52 -16.62
CA ASN A 18 -15.78 5.87 -16.54
C ASN A 18 -15.05 4.82 -17.41
N GLY A 19 -14.51 5.26 -18.56
CA GLY A 19 -14.04 4.40 -19.64
C GLY A 19 -13.17 3.22 -19.19
N GLY A 20 -13.76 2.04 -19.04
CA GLY A 20 -13.06 0.77 -18.86
C GLY A 20 -12.55 0.44 -17.44
N LEU A 21 -12.66 1.31 -16.46
CA LEU A 21 -12.27 1.02 -15.08
C LEU A 21 -13.37 0.24 -14.36
N PRO A 22 -12.99 -0.71 -13.48
CA PRO A 22 -13.95 -1.38 -12.61
C PRO A 22 -14.60 -0.39 -11.61
N PRO A 23 -15.80 -0.71 -11.08
CA PRO A 23 -16.42 0.07 -10.02
C PRO A 23 -15.47 0.27 -8.84
N PHE A 24 -15.58 1.40 -8.15
CA PHE A 24 -14.66 1.74 -7.06
C PHE A 24 -14.69 0.72 -5.92
N GLU A 25 -15.86 0.17 -5.62
CA GLU A 25 -16.04 -0.89 -4.62
C GLU A 25 -15.18 -2.12 -4.95
N ARG A 26 -15.08 -2.47 -6.24
CA ARG A 26 -14.21 -3.56 -6.69
C ARG A 26 -12.74 -3.19 -6.58
N ILE A 27 -12.38 -1.95 -6.88
CA ILE A 27 -11.00 -1.47 -6.68
C ILE A 27 -10.61 -1.56 -5.21
N ILE A 28 -11.50 -1.19 -4.29
CA ILE A 28 -11.27 -1.33 -2.84
C ILE A 28 -11.09 -2.80 -2.46
N ALA A 29 -11.94 -3.70 -2.97
CA ALA A 29 -11.85 -5.13 -2.68
C ALA A 29 -10.54 -5.74 -3.20
N ASP A 30 -10.15 -5.42 -4.44
CA ASP A 30 -8.99 -6.01 -5.10
C ASP A 30 -7.65 -5.42 -4.57
N PHE A 31 -7.61 -4.14 -4.23
CA PHE A 31 -6.39 -3.41 -3.84
C PHE A 31 -6.36 -2.93 -2.38
N GLY A 32 -7.42 -3.11 -1.63
CA GLY A 32 -7.47 -2.79 -0.20
C GLY A 32 -6.34 -3.43 0.60
N PRO A 33 -6.03 -4.73 0.43
CA PRO A 33 -4.90 -5.37 1.10
C PRO A 33 -3.54 -4.72 0.76
N LEU A 34 -3.30 -4.33 -0.48
CA LEU A 34 -2.10 -3.60 -0.90
C LEU A 34 -2.00 -2.24 -0.18
N ILE A 35 -3.09 -1.49 -0.17
CA ILE A 35 -3.17 -0.18 0.49
C ILE A 35 -2.91 -0.30 1.98
N SER A 36 -3.52 -1.29 2.65
CA SER A 36 -3.31 -1.54 4.08
C SER A 36 -1.85 -1.88 4.40
N ARG A 37 -1.18 -2.73 3.61
CA ARG A 37 0.23 -3.07 3.82
C ARG A 37 1.14 -1.86 3.61
N ILE A 38 0.87 -1.02 2.60
CA ILE A 38 1.58 0.23 2.41
C ILE A 38 1.38 1.14 3.64
N ALA A 39 0.15 1.35 4.09
CA ALA A 39 -0.15 2.19 5.25
C ALA A 39 0.56 1.69 6.53
N MET A 40 0.53 0.37 6.80
CA MET A 40 1.24 -0.25 7.93
C MET A 40 2.75 -0.02 7.90
N SER A 41 3.34 0.07 6.72
CA SER A 41 4.77 0.33 6.57
C SER A 41 5.17 1.78 6.84
N TYR A 42 4.20 2.69 6.93
CA TYR A 42 4.43 4.11 7.22
C TYR A 42 3.99 4.52 8.62
N GLU A 43 2.91 3.92 9.14
CA GLU A 43 2.31 4.30 10.40
C GLU A 43 2.12 3.09 11.32
N ALA A 44 2.64 3.20 12.55
CA ALA A 44 2.55 2.16 13.57
C ALA A 44 1.26 2.26 14.38
N ASP A 45 0.85 3.48 14.73
CA ASP A 45 -0.35 3.72 15.52
C ASP A 45 -1.60 3.29 14.76
N PRO A 46 -2.44 2.39 15.32
CA PRO A 46 -3.61 1.86 14.63
C PRO A 46 -4.61 2.92 14.21
N SER A 47 -4.86 3.93 15.06
CA SER A 47 -5.82 5.00 14.77
C SER A 47 -5.32 5.91 13.64
N LEU A 48 -4.04 6.31 13.70
CA LEU A 48 -3.42 7.11 12.64
C LEU A 48 -3.27 6.33 11.33
N ARG A 49 -3.05 5.02 11.43
CA ARG A 49 -3.01 4.13 10.27
C ARG A 49 -4.36 4.00 9.59
N GLU A 50 -5.45 3.93 10.36
CA GLU A 50 -6.80 3.95 9.82
C GLU A 50 -7.07 5.28 9.09
N ASP A 51 -6.75 6.41 9.72
CA ASP A 51 -6.83 7.72 9.09
C ASP A 51 -6.04 7.80 7.78
N LEU A 52 -4.80 7.28 7.79
CA LEU A 52 -3.96 7.22 6.59
C LEU A 52 -4.61 6.35 5.50
N THR A 53 -5.12 5.19 5.87
CA THR A 53 -5.78 4.27 4.93
C THR A 53 -6.98 4.92 4.27
N GLN A 54 -7.84 5.59 5.03
CA GLN A 54 -8.98 6.35 4.51
C GLN A 54 -8.54 7.48 3.57
N GLN A 55 -7.48 8.20 3.94
CA GLN A 55 -6.90 9.24 3.10
C GLN A 55 -6.32 8.70 1.79
N ILE A 56 -5.75 7.49 1.80
CA ILE A 56 -5.26 6.82 0.59
C ILE A 56 -6.44 6.45 -0.30
N PHE A 57 -7.52 5.84 0.23
CA PHE A 57 -8.71 5.51 -0.54
C PHE A 57 -9.32 6.74 -1.21
N LEU A 58 -9.44 7.85 -0.47
CA LEU A 58 -9.92 9.11 -1.02
C LEU A 58 -9.00 9.63 -2.15
N ALA A 59 -7.67 9.59 -1.94
CA ALA A 59 -6.71 10.03 -2.95
C ALA A 59 -6.77 9.15 -4.21
N VAL A 60 -6.92 7.83 -4.06
CA VAL A 60 -7.10 6.90 -5.18
C VAL A 60 -8.39 7.25 -5.93
N TRP A 61 -9.52 7.41 -5.24
CA TRP A 61 -10.79 7.78 -5.85
C TRP A 61 -10.69 9.07 -6.66
N GLN A 62 -10.05 10.09 -6.10
CA GLN A 62 -9.85 11.39 -6.77
C GLN A 62 -8.90 11.29 -7.96
N ALA A 63 -7.92 10.39 -7.93
CA ALA A 63 -6.93 10.22 -8.98
C ALA A 63 -7.41 9.34 -10.15
N LEU A 64 -8.36 8.41 -9.91
CA LEU A 64 -8.86 7.47 -10.93
C LEU A 64 -9.27 8.11 -12.25
N PRO A 65 -9.94 9.29 -12.30
CA PRO A 65 -10.25 9.94 -13.56
C PRO A 65 -9.04 10.32 -14.43
N SER A 66 -7.86 10.42 -13.82
CA SER A 66 -6.60 10.72 -14.52
C SER A 66 -5.84 9.47 -14.98
N PHE A 67 -6.30 8.27 -14.64
CA PHE A 67 -5.66 7.02 -15.05
C PHE A 67 -5.77 6.82 -16.56
N ARG A 68 -4.62 6.72 -17.23
CA ARG A 68 -4.52 6.60 -18.71
C ARG A 68 -4.15 5.20 -19.20
N ALA A 69 -4.05 4.23 -18.29
CA ALA A 69 -3.58 2.87 -18.60
C ALA A 69 -2.15 2.78 -19.17
N ASP A 70 -1.32 3.80 -18.95
CA ASP A 70 0.10 3.78 -19.30
C ASP A 70 0.91 2.80 -18.39
N SER A 71 0.31 2.40 -17.28
CA SER A 71 0.81 1.39 -16.35
C SER A 71 -0.33 0.51 -15.85
N SER A 72 -0.02 -0.56 -15.11
CA SER A 72 -1.07 -1.36 -14.47
C SER A 72 -1.86 -0.53 -13.44
N LEU A 73 -3.13 -0.86 -13.22
CA LEU A 73 -3.93 -0.23 -12.16
C LEU A 73 -3.29 -0.43 -10.78
N LYS A 74 -2.66 -1.60 -10.53
CA LYS A 74 -1.88 -1.87 -9.31
C LYS A 74 -0.75 -0.85 -9.13
N THR A 75 0.02 -0.61 -10.18
CA THR A 75 1.14 0.35 -10.18
C THR A 75 0.66 1.78 -9.93
N PHE A 76 -0.43 2.18 -10.58
CA PHE A 76 -1.06 3.49 -10.38
C PHE A 76 -1.52 3.68 -8.93
N ILE A 77 -2.25 2.73 -8.37
CA ILE A 77 -2.74 2.76 -6.98
C ILE A 77 -1.57 2.81 -5.99
N ALA A 78 -0.54 1.98 -6.19
CA ALA A 78 0.64 1.98 -5.34
C ALA A 78 1.37 3.33 -5.35
N ARG A 79 1.49 3.99 -6.50
CA ARG A 79 2.07 5.34 -6.61
C ARG A 79 1.27 6.35 -5.80
N VAL A 80 -0.06 6.36 -5.93
CA VAL A 80 -0.94 7.25 -5.16
C VAL A 80 -0.82 6.99 -3.67
N ALA A 81 -0.83 5.71 -3.25
CA ALA A 81 -0.70 5.31 -1.85
C ALA A 81 0.65 5.75 -1.25
N GLN A 82 1.75 5.53 -1.97
CA GLN A 82 3.09 5.97 -1.55
C GLN A 82 3.16 7.49 -1.36
N ASN A 83 2.70 8.26 -2.34
CA ASN A 83 2.73 9.73 -2.28
C ASN A 83 1.88 10.25 -1.12
N ARG A 84 0.70 9.66 -0.87
CA ARG A 84 -0.15 10.05 0.25
C ARG A 84 0.50 9.73 1.59
N SER A 85 1.09 8.54 1.72
CA SER A 85 1.78 8.10 2.95
C SER A 85 2.96 9.01 3.29
N ILE A 86 3.77 9.40 2.31
CA ILE A 86 4.89 10.34 2.53
C ILE A 86 4.37 11.70 2.99
N SER A 87 3.34 12.23 2.34
CA SER A 87 2.72 13.49 2.73
C SER A 87 2.21 13.44 4.16
N PHE A 88 1.60 12.32 4.56
CA PHE A 88 1.07 12.09 5.89
C PHE A 88 2.18 12.12 6.95
N VAL A 89 3.22 11.29 6.82
CA VAL A 89 4.30 11.23 7.81
C VAL A 89 5.12 12.54 7.85
N THR A 90 5.30 13.21 6.71
CA THR A 90 6.00 14.50 6.66
C THR A 90 5.21 15.58 7.40
N LYS A 91 3.89 15.58 7.30
CA LYS A 91 3.01 16.49 8.04
C LYS A 91 3.07 16.24 9.54
N GLN A 92 3.10 14.99 9.98
CA GLN A 92 3.22 14.63 11.40
C GLN A 92 4.54 15.12 12.01
N VAL A 93 5.65 14.97 11.29
CA VAL A 93 6.96 15.47 11.75
C VAL A 93 6.96 17.00 11.91
N ARG A 94 6.24 17.72 11.05
CA ARG A 94 6.13 19.20 11.12
C ARG A 94 5.17 19.70 12.18
N GLN A 95 4.20 18.90 12.56
CA GLN A 95 3.20 19.21 13.59
C GLN A 95 3.18 18.06 14.59
N PRO A 96 4.17 17.98 15.52
CA PRO A 96 4.12 16.94 16.54
C PRO A 96 2.85 17.14 17.36
N ARG A 97 1.94 16.17 17.28
CA ARG A 97 0.88 16.03 18.28
C ARG A 97 1.60 15.83 19.62
N LEU A 98 1.12 16.49 20.67
CA LEU A 98 1.43 16.11 22.04
C LEU A 98 1.09 14.62 22.15
N ALA A 99 2.14 13.81 22.20
CA ALA A 99 2.01 12.37 22.18
C ALA A 99 1.37 11.92 23.50
N GLU A 100 0.11 11.54 23.43
CA GLU A 100 -0.39 10.51 24.33
C GLU A 100 0.32 9.23 23.92
N LEU A 101 1.00 8.59 24.88
CA LEU A 101 1.69 7.32 24.69
C LEU A 101 0.69 6.32 24.07
N PRO A 102 1.01 5.68 22.94
CA PRO A 102 0.12 4.71 22.36
C PRO A 102 -0.06 3.55 23.34
N GLU A 103 -1.28 3.35 23.79
CA GLU A 103 -1.69 2.13 24.43
C GLU A 103 -1.44 0.99 23.42
N LYS A 104 -0.69 -0.03 23.81
CA LYS A 104 -0.43 -1.19 22.96
C LYS A 104 -1.77 -1.87 22.66
N LEU A 105 -2.41 -1.48 21.59
CA LEU A 105 -3.53 -2.22 21.02
C LEU A 105 -2.96 -3.43 20.27
N GLU A 106 -3.51 -4.58 20.60
CA GLU A 106 -3.15 -5.86 20.00
C GLU A 106 -3.24 -5.77 18.46
N ALA A 107 -2.23 -6.31 17.80
CA ALA A 107 -2.15 -6.34 16.35
C ALA A 107 -3.39 -7.05 15.79
N ASP A 108 -4.10 -6.35 14.92
CA ASP A 108 -5.21 -6.92 14.15
C ASP A 108 -4.61 -7.99 13.20
N THR A 109 -4.71 -9.25 13.60
CA THR A 109 -4.21 -10.40 12.85
C THR A 109 -5.09 -10.58 11.62
N LEU A 110 -4.65 -10.03 10.50
CA LEU A 110 -5.34 -10.10 9.20
C LEU A 110 -5.36 -11.51 8.58
N ASN A 111 -4.76 -12.51 9.23
CA ASN A 111 -4.77 -13.89 8.74
C ASN A 111 -4.82 -14.90 9.90
N PRO A 112 -5.92 -15.62 10.10
CA PRO A 112 -6.05 -16.58 11.21
C PRO A 112 -5.18 -17.83 11.05
N GLU A 113 -4.48 -18.03 9.95
CA GLU A 113 -3.61 -19.18 9.67
C GLU A 113 -2.12 -18.90 9.93
N GLU A 114 -1.73 -17.65 10.23
CA GLU A 114 -0.33 -17.31 10.54
C GLU A 114 0.07 -17.83 11.93
N SER A 115 1.23 -18.48 12.01
CA SER A 115 1.80 -18.88 13.30
C SER A 115 2.27 -17.63 14.09
N ALA A 116 2.32 -17.73 15.43
CA ALA A 116 2.80 -16.63 16.28
C ALA A 116 4.23 -16.18 15.91
N ILE A 117 5.04 -17.08 15.35
CA ILE A 117 6.41 -16.79 14.90
C ILE A 117 6.37 -15.90 13.65
N GLU A 118 5.55 -16.24 12.66
CA GLU A 118 5.41 -15.46 11.41
C GLU A 118 4.85 -14.05 11.68
N VAL A 119 3.89 -13.94 12.60
CA VAL A 119 3.35 -12.65 13.04
C VAL A 119 4.45 -11.78 13.64
N ASN A 120 5.27 -12.35 14.54
CA ASN A 120 6.37 -11.63 15.18
C ASN A 120 7.44 -11.19 14.17
N GLU A 121 7.83 -12.06 13.23
CA GLU A 121 8.81 -11.74 12.20
C GLU A 121 8.30 -10.61 11.28
N ARG A 122 7.02 -10.65 10.93
CA ARG A 122 6.38 -9.61 10.14
C ARG A 122 6.35 -8.26 10.87
N GLU A 123 6.00 -8.24 12.15
CA GLU A 123 6.02 -7.03 12.97
C GLU A 123 7.42 -6.44 13.09
N MET A 124 8.42 -7.28 13.33
CA MET A 124 9.83 -6.87 13.35
C MET A 124 10.27 -6.25 12.03
N LEU A 125 9.89 -6.85 10.90
CA LEU A 125 10.20 -6.31 9.57
C LEU A 125 9.52 -4.96 9.32
N LEU A 126 8.26 -4.82 9.69
CA LEU A 126 7.51 -3.55 9.58
C LEU A 126 8.13 -2.46 10.44
N GLU A 127 8.48 -2.79 11.69
CA GLU A 127 9.16 -1.85 12.59
C GLU A 127 10.52 -1.42 12.03
N ALA A 128 11.34 -2.37 11.58
CA ALA A 128 12.62 -2.07 10.95
C ALA A 128 12.45 -1.20 9.68
N THR A 129 11.41 -1.48 8.88
CA THR A 129 11.09 -0.70 7.68
C THR A 129 10.71 0.74 8.05
N ARG A 130 9.92 0.96 9.10
CA ARG A 130 9.54 2.31 9.58
C ARG A 130 10.73 3.13 10.08
N ARG A 131 11.81 2.48 10.53
CA ARG A 131 13.05 3.15 10.96
C ARG A 131 13.96 3.58 9.81
N LEU A 132 13.72 3.09 8.59
CA LEU A 132 14.48 3.51 7.42
C LEU A 132 14.20 4.98 7.04
N PRO A 133 15.20 5.71 6.50
CA PRO A 133 14.97 6.99 5.83
C PRO A 133 13.92 6.86 4.73
N LEU A 134 13.06 7.87 4.56
CA LEU A 134 11.93 7.82 3.61
C LEU A 134 12.29 7.34 2.20
N PRO A 135 13.39 7.81 1.54
CA PRO A 135 13.74 7.32 0.20
C PRO A 135 14.10 5.85 0.15
N GLN A 136 14.63 5.28 1.23
CA GLN A 136 14.96 3.86 1.34
C GLN A 136 13.72 3.03 1.66
N ARG A 137 12.87 3.54 2.55
CA ARG A 137 11.59 2.94 2.93
C ARG A 137 10.69 2.76 1.70
N GLN A 138 10.54 3.80 0.86
CA GLN A 138 9.78 3.74 -0.39
C GLN A 138 10.19 2.55 -1.27
N VAL A 139 11.48 2.43 -1.51
CA VAL A 139 12.02 1.37 -2.38
C VAL A 139 11.77 -0.01 -1.79
N ILE A 140 12.03 -0.20 -0.50
CA ILE A 140 11.82 -1.50 0.18
C ILE A 140 10.36 -1.92 0.15
N ILE A 141 9.43 -1.02 0.45
CA ILE A 141 7.99 -1.33 0.42
C ILE A 141 7.57 -1.80 -0.96
N LEU A 142 7.97 -1.11 -2.03
CA LEU A 142 7.61 -1.48 -3.39
C LEU A 142 8.23 -2.82 -3.83
N VAL A 143 9.45 -3.12 -3.40
CA VAL A 143 10.07 -4.43 -3.62
C VAL A 143 9.32 -5.54 -2.90
N LEU A 144 8.93 -5.33 -1.64
CA LEU A 144 8.14 -6.29 -0.85
C LEU A 144 6.74 -6.53 -1.44
N GLU A 145 6.14 -5.52 -2.08
CA GLU A 145 4.87 -5.64 -2.79
C GLU A 145 4.99 -6.28 -4.18
N GLY A 146 6.20 -6.71 -4.56
CA GLY A 146 6.47 -7.47 -5.77
C GLY A 146 6.52 -6.64 -7.05
N PHE A 147 6.76 -5.32 -6.96
CA PHE A 147 7.00 -4.49 -8.14
C PHE A 147 8.40 -4.74 -8.72
N SER A 148 8.49 -4.76 -10.05
CA SER A 148 9.76 -4.84 -10.75
C SER A 148 10.58 -3.55 -10.61
N TYR A 149 11.90 -3.64 -10.73
CA TYR A 149 12.78 -2.46 -10.62
C TYR A 149 12.46 -1.37 -11.66
N PRO A 150 12.14 -1.68 -12.92
CA PRO A 150 11.67 -0.66 -13.86
C PRO A 150 10.40 0.05 -13.38
N GLU A 151 9.37 -0.70 -12.91
CA GLU A 151 8.15 -0.10 -12.38
C GLU A 151 8.43 0.81 -11.18
N ILE A 152 9.32 0.38 -10.27
CA ILE A 152 9.72 1.19 -9.10
C ILE A 152 10.43 2.47 -9.54
N ALA A 153 11.34 2.38 -10.50
CA ALA A 153 12.07 3.54 -11.03
C ALA A 153 11.10 4.56 -11.63
N ASP A 154 10.13 4.10 -12.41
CA ASP A 154 9.08 4.94 -13.01
C ASP A 154 8.13 5.53 -11.95
N MET A 155 7.69 4.73 -10.97
CA MET A 155 6.84 5.20 -9.89
C MET A 155 7.48 6.30 -9.04
N LEU A 156 8.79 6.18 -8.79
CA LEU A 156 9.55 7.11 -7.97
C LEU A 156 10.22 8.21 -8.78
N GLU A 157 10.08 8.21 -10.10
CA GLU A 157 10.67 9.16 -11.04
C GLU A 157 12.20 9.30 -10.85
N ILE A 158 12.89 8.17 -10.70
CA ILE A 158 14.33 8.12 -10.46
C ILE A 158 15.05 7.28 -11.52
N ALA A 159 16.30 7.62 -11.78
CA ALA A 159 17.15 6.84 -12.67
C ALA A 159 17.40 5.42 -12.09
N PRO A 160 17.58 4.38 -12.95
CA PRO A 160 17.86 3.01 -12.50
C PRO A 160 19.05 2.90 -11.56
N ASN A 161 20.12 3.67 -11.81
CA ASN A 161 21.30 3.71 -10.95
C ASN A 161 20.99 4.26 -9.54
N ALA A 162 20.12 5.28 -9.46
CA ALA A 162 19.68 5.83 -8.18
C ALA A 162 18.81 4.83 -7.42
N LEU A 163 17.96 4.07 -8.11
CA LEU A 163 17.20 2.99 -7.52
C LEU A 163 18.12 1.90 -6.94
N ALA A 164 19.09 1.42 -7.74
CA ALA A 164 20.04 0.39 -7.31
C ALA A 164 20.81 0.83 -6.03
N LEU A 165 21.27 2.08 -6.00
CA LEU A 165 21.96 2.64 -4.84
C LEU A 165 21.04 2.75 -3.62
N ARG A 166 19.80 3.25 -3.78
CA ARG A 166 18.82 3.33 -2.70
C ARG A 166 18.48 1.94 -2.14
N LEU A 167 18.30 0.95 -3.03
CA LEU A 167 17.99 -0.42 -2.65
C LEU A 167 19.15 -1.07 -1.88
N SER A 168 20.40 -0.91 -2.35
CA SER A 168 21.57 -1.41 -1.66
C SER A 168 21.68 -0.82 -0.25
N ARG A 169 21.56 0.50 -0.11
CA ARG A 169 21.60 1.18 1.20
C ARG A 169 20.46 0.74 2.09
N ALA A 170 19.25 0.58 1.54
CA ALA A 170 18.08 0.13 2.28
C ALA A 170 18.26 -1.29 2.83
N LYS A 171 18.77 -2.22 2.03
CA LYS A 171 19.06 -3.60 2.47
C LYS A 171 20.09 -3.63 3.59
N THR A 172 21.18 -2.86 3.47
CA THR A 172 22.24 -2.78 4.49
C THR A 172 21.68 -2.20 5.80
N ALA A 173 20.92 -1.10 5.72
CA ALA A 173 20.32 -0.48 6.89
C ALA A 173 19.29 -1.39 7.57
N LEU A 174 18.43 -2.06 6.77
CA LEU A 174 17.42 -2.99 7.27
C LEU A 174 18.07 -4.17 8.01
N LYS A 175 19.11 -4.76 7.43
CA LYS A 175 19.89 -5.82 8.07
C LYS A 175 20.46 -5.37 9.42
N SER A 176 21.11 -4.21 9.46
CA SER A 176 21.68 -3.66 10.70
C SER A 176 20.61 -3.41 11.78
N ILE A 177 19.42 -2.90 11.40
CA ILE A 177 18.32 -2.66 12.34
C ILE A 177 17.80 -3.99 12.91
N LEU A 178 17.62 -5.01 12.06
CA LEU A 178 17.11 -6.32 12.47
C LEU A 178 18.12 -7.04 13.40
N GLU A 179 19.43 -6.96 13.12
CA GLU A 179 20.47 -7.53 13.98
C GLU A 179 20.56 -6.87 15.37
N GLN A 180 20.14 -5.61 15.50
CA GLN A 180 20.10 -4.90 16.80
C GLN A 180 18.84 -5.20 17.61
N THR A 181 17.84 -5.83 17.01
CA THR A 181 16.54 -6.09 17.64
C THR A 181 16.42 -7.56 18.13
N GLN A 182 17.36 -8.42 17.73
CA GLN A 182 17.50 -9.80 18.22
C GLN A 182 18.34 -9.83 19.51
#